data_a80c1f498ad028c39a51ec179e2d175b
#
_entry.id   a80c1f498ad028c39a51ec179e2d175b
#
_cell.length_a   1.000
_cell.length_b   1.000
_cell.length_c   1.000
_cell.angle_alpha   90.00
_cell.angle_beta   90.00
_cell.angle_gamma   90.00
#
_symmetry.space_group_name_H-M   'P 1'
#
loop_
_entity.id
_entity.type
_entity.pdbx_description
1 polymer ?
#
loop_
_entity_poly.entity_id
_entity_poly.type
_entity_poly.pdbx_seq_one_letter_code
_entity_poly.pdbx_strand_id
1 'polypeptide(L)'
;IEAAKLLDPDDLSVYIGIPFCPTRCAYCSFVSQSIERFGEFLPAYLDALLREIAHTGKLLQASGFHIRTLYIGGGTPTTLSSARMAQLLEAIHTSFDLSRCLEFTVEGGRPDTLDEEKLRVIKAGSATRISINPQTMSDKVLAAVGRRHTARQTIEAFYQAVRAGFDDINMDLIAGLPDDDEEGFADSIRQVLALGPSNITVHTLALKKGAALFSSRAPLPPQEAVAAMLAGAEDALRDNGYEPYYLY
;
A
#
# COMPACT_ATOMS: atom_id res chain seq x y z
N ILE A 1 18.75 -8.68 -6.79
CA ILE A 1 20.19 -8.44 -7.04
C ILE A 1 20.44 -7.94 -8.47
N GLU A 2 19.67 -8.38 -9.49
CA GLU A 2 19.81 -7.84 -10.84
C GLU A 2 19.31 -6.40 -10.96
N ALA A 3 18.18 -6.06 -10.32
CA ALA A 3 17.66 -4.69 -10.29
C ALA A 3 18.67 -3.69 -9.70
N ALA A 4 19.45 -4.10 -8.70
CA ALA A 4 20.48 -3.24 -8.11
C ALA A 4 21.63 -2.93 -9.08
N LYS A 5 21.86 -3.76 -10.10
CA LYS A 5 22.86 -3.50 -11.16
C LYS A 5 22.42 -2.47 -12.19
N LEU A 6 21.13 -2.13 -12.19
CA LEU A 6 20.52 -1.14 -13.09
C LEU A 6 20.46 0.26 -12.48
N LEU A 7 20.93 0.44 -11.24
CA LEU A 7 20.96 1.72 -10.56
C LEU A 7 22.25 2.46 -10.88
N ASP A 8 22.12 3.70 -11.33
CA ASP A 8 23.24 4.63 -11.41
C ASP A 8 23.59 5.16 -10.01
N PRO A 9 24.86 5.52 -9.73
CA PRO A 9 25.26 6.07 -8.43
C PRO A 9 24.48 7.34 -8.04
N ASP A 10 23.96 8.07 -9.00
CA ASP A 10 23.18 9.30 -8.81
C ASP A 10 21.66 9.05 -8.78
N ASP A 11 21.21 7.80 -8.86
CA ASP A 11 19.80 7.44 -8.71
C ASP A 11 19.39 7.41 -7.24
N LEU A 12 18.22 7.96 -6.94
CA LEU A 12 17.61 7.88 -5.62
C LEU A 12 16.14 7.50 -5.66
N SER A 13 15.65 7.02 -4.55
CA SER A 13 14.22 6.74 -4.31
C SER A 13 13.65 7.77 -3.35
N VAL A 14 12.49 8.34 -3.68
CA VAL A 14 11.78 9.29 -2.82
C VAL A 14 10.59 8.61 -2.18
N TYR A 15 10.46 8.72 -0.87
CA TYR A 15 9.30 8.27 -0.11
C TYR A 15 8.55 9.47 0.48
N ILE A 16 7.26 9.57 0.20
CA ILE A 16 6.37 10.59 0.75
C ILE A 16 5.36 9.92 1.69
N GLY A 17 5.42 10.27 2.97
CA GLY A 17 4.56 9.67 3.99
C GLY A 17 3.28 10.45 4.23
N ILE A 18 2.12 9.77 4.24
CA ILE A 18 0.84 10.33 4.69
C ILE A 18 0.41 9.56 5.95
N PRO A 19 0.68 10.08 7.15
CA PRO A 19 0.51 9.33 8.41
C PRO A 19 -0.93 9.31 8.93
N PHE A 20 -1.91 9.33 8.04
CA PHE A 20 -3.34 9.29 8.40
C PHE A 20 -4.00 8.04 7.86
N CYS A 21 -4.87 7.43 8.69
CA CYS A 21 -5.71 6.29 8.30
C CYS A 21 -7.18 6.58 8.65
N PRO A 22 -8.14 5.98 7.94
CA PRO A 22 -9.56 6.06 8.34
C PRO A 22 -9.75 5.49 9.75
N THR A 23 -9.19 4.32 10.01
CA THR A 23 -9.14 3.64 11.32
C THR A 23 -7.77 3.01 11.50
N ARG A 24 -7.37 2.75 12.75
CA ARG A 24 -6.13 2.04 13.04
C ARG A 24 -6.40 0.53 13.07
N CYS A 25 -5.75 -0.24 12.20
CA CYS A 25 -5.82 -1.70 12.21
C CYS A 25 -5.16 -2.26 13.47
N ALA A 26 -5.72 -3.33 14.05
CA ALA A 26 -5.25 -3.90 15.31
C ALA A 26 -3.80 -4.40 15.26
N TYR A 27 -3.35 -4.88 14.10
CA TYR A 27 -1.98 -5.39 13.89
C TYR A 27 -0.96 -4.29 13.55
N CYS A 28 -1.42 -3.08 13.17
CA CYS A 28 -0.54 -2.06 12.63
C CYS A 28 0.33 -1.40 13.71
N SER A 29 1.64 -1.42 13.49
CA SER A 29 2.64 -0.76 14.33
C SER A 29 3.22 0.50 13.70
N PHE A 30 2.80 0.87 12.51
CA PHE A 30 3.29 2.07 11.83
C PHE A 30 2.85 3.34 12.56
N VAL A 31 3.64 4.40 12.36
CA VAL A 31 3.29 5.74 12.84
C VAL A 31 2.13 6.26 12.00
N SER A 32 0.92 5.99 12.46
CA SER A 32 -0.31 6.44 11.78
C SER A 32 -1.32 6.95 12.79
N GLN A 33 -2.08 7.95 12.39
CA GLN A 33 -3.11 8.60 13.19
C GLN A 33 -4.49 8.36 12.58
N SER A 34 -5.46 8.01 13.42
CA SER A 34 -6.85 7.93 12.96
C SER A 34 -7.36 9.31 12.58
N ILE A 35 -7.94 9.46 11.39
CA ILE A 35 -8.52 10.72 10.94
C ILE A 35 -9.72 11.15 11.79
N GLU A 36 -10.42 10.19 12.41
CA GLU A 36 -11.53 10.48 13.34
C GLU A 36 -11.05 11.29 14.56
N ARG A 37 -9.80 11.07 15.01
CA ARG A 37 -9.24 11.72 16.21
C ARG A 37 -8.31 12.89 15.88
N PHE A 38 -7.62 12.83 14.75
CA PHE A 38 -6.52 13.73 14.42
C PHE A 38 -6.69 14.41 13.05
N GLY A 39 -7.87 14.29 12.44
CA GLY A 39 -8.16 14.87 11.13
C GLY A 39 -8.03 16.40 11.08
N GLU A 40 -8.17 17.08 12.21
CA GLU A 40 -7.93 18.52 12.33
C GLU A 40 -6.51 18.95 11.99
N PHE A 41 -5.52 18.04 12.20
CA PHE A 41 -4.11 18.31 11.88
C PHE A 41 -3.77 18.07 10.41
N LEU A 42 -4.64 17.38 9.65
CA LEU A 42 -4.36 17.02 8.26
C LEU A 42 -4.07 18.24 7.35
N PRO A 43 -4.81 19.38 7.43
CA PRO A 43 -4.49 20.56 6.63
C PRO A 43 -3.09 21.11 6.92
N ALA A 44 -2.78 21.31 8.20
CA ALA A 44 -1.47 21.83 8.60
C ALA A 44 -0.31 20.88 8.26
N TYR A 45 -0.56 19.56 8.35
CA TYR A 45 0.40 18.55 7.90
C TYR A 45 0.66 18.65 6.39
N LEU A 46 -0.41 18.72 5.59
CA LEU A 46 -0.28 18.83 4.14
C LEU A 46 0.48 20.10 3.75
N ASP A 47 0.16 21.24 4.35
CA ASP A 47 0.87 22.50 4.11
C ASP A 47 2.37 22.39 4.44
N ALA A 48 2.72 21.69 5.53
CA ALA A 48 4.12 21.44 5.88
C ALA A 48 4.81 20.52 4.87
N LEU A 49 4.14 19.43 4.46
CA LEU A 49 4.64 18.48 3.47
C LEU A 49 4.89 19.15 2.11
N LEU A 50 3.96 20.01 1.65
CA LEU A 50 4.13 20.74 0.39
C LEU A 50 5.36 21.66 0.43
N ARG A 51 5.62 22.33 1.57
CA ARG A 51 6.83 23.14 1.75
C ARG A 51 8.09 22.28 1.75
N GLU A 52 8.05 21.11 2.39
CA GLU A 52 9.16 20.15 2.41
C GLU A 52 9.47 19.63 1.00
N ILE A 53 8.45 19.27 0.22
CA ILE A 53 8.59 18.84 -1.19
C ILE A 53 9.26 19.96 -2.00
N ALA A 54 8.79 21.20 -1.89
CA ALA A 54 9.36 22.33 -2.61
C ALA A 54 10.82 22.61 -2.22
N HIS A 55 11.16 22.45 -0.93
CA HIS A 55 12.54 22.60 -0.45
C HIS A 55 13.43 21.47 -0.95
N THR A 56 12.98 20.22 -0.83
CA THR A 56 13.70 19.04 -1.29
C THR A 56 13.94 19.10 -2.79
N GLY A 57 12.97 19.57 -3.58
CA GLY A 57 13.13 19.74 -5.03
C GLY A 57 14.30 20.67 -5.38
N LYS A 58 14.46 21.80 -4.65
CA LYS A 58 15.59 22.71 -4.85
C LYS A 58 16.94 22.04 -4.52
N LEU A 59 16.98 21.22 -3.46
CA LEU A 59 18.19 20.48 -3.10
C LEU A 59 18.55 19.45 -4.16
N LEU A 60 17.57 18.72 -4.68
CA LEU A 60 17.78 17.72 -5.73
C LEU A 60 18.28 18.37 -7.03
N GLN A 61 17.70 19.49 -7.46
CA GLN A 61 18.17 20.24 -8.63
C GLN A 61 19.63 20.69 -8.48
N ALA A 62 20.05 21.04 -7.26
CA ALA A 62 21.44 21.46 -6.99
C ALA A 62 22.43 20.30 -6.86
N SER A 63 21.95 19.08 -6.58
CA SER A 63 22.80 17.93 -6.27
C SER A 63 23.19 17.07 -7.48
N GLY A 64 22.44 17.15 -8.57
CA GLY A 64 22.59 16.29 -9.75
C GLY A 64 22.02 14.88 -9.58
N PHE A 65 21.34 14.59 -8.46
CA PHE A 65 20.63 13.31 -8.27
C PHE A 65 19.38 13.23 -9.10
N HIS A 66 19.01 12.00 -9.51
CA HIS A 66 17.82 11.71 -10.28
C HIS A 66 16.85 10.81 -9.51
N ILE A 67 15.56 11.15 -9.57
CA ILE A 67 14.53 10.30 -8.96
C ILE A 67 14.28 9.10 -9.86
N ARG A 68 14.64 7.91 -9.37
CA ARG A 68 14.41 6.63 -10.05
C ARG A 68 13.07 6.03 -9.69
N THR A 69 12.68 6.16 -8.43
CA THR A 69 11.37 5.71 -7.94
C THR A 69 10.77 6.74 -6.99
N LEU A 70 9.44 6.84 -7.01
CA LEU A 70 8.69 7.67 -6.09
C LEU A 70 7.57 6.84 -5.47
N TYR A 71 7.45 6.87 -4.15
CA TYR A 71 6.44 6.11 -3.42
C TYR A 71 5.68 7.03 -2.47
N ILE A 72 4.36 7.11 -2.63
CA ILE A 72 3.47 7.78 -1.67
C ILE A 72 2.81 6.71 -0.82
N GLY A 73 3.18 6.64 0.45
CA GLY A 73 2.72 5.59 1.37
C GLY A 73 2.50 6.11 2.79
N GLY A 74 2.60 5.21 3.77
CA GLY A 74 2.53 5.54 5.21
C GLY A 74 1.36 4.92 5.94
N GLY A 75 0.39 5.72 6.33
CA GLY A 75 -0.86 5.25 6.90
C GLY A 75 -1.79 4.76 5.79
N THR A 76 -2.47 5.70 5.16
CA THR A 76 -3.34 5.46 3.99
C THR A 76 -3.40 6.76 3.18
N PRO A 77 -2.56 6.92 2.15
CA PRO A 77 -2.51 8.16 1.35
C PRO A 77 -3.86 8.57 0.77
N THR A 78 -4.68 7.60 0.39
CA THR A 78 -6.02 7.83 -0.16
C THR A 78 -7.06 8.29 0.87
N THR A 79 -6.66 8.50 2.12
CA THR A 79 -7.42 9.28 3.12
C THR A 79 -7.53 10.75 2.71
N LEU A 80 -6.59 11.24 1.90
CA LEU A 80 -6.71 12.55 1.27
C LEU A 80 -7.93 12.59 0.34
N SER A 81 -8.66 13.71 0.32
CA SER A 81 -9.67 13.94 -0.70
C SER A 81 -9.03 14.05 -2.09
N SER A 82 -9.82 13.85 -3.16
CA SER A 82 -9.33 13.98 -4.55
C SER A 82 -8.65 15.35 -4.79
N ALA A 83 -9.21 16.42 -4.24
CA ALA A 83 -8.63 17.76 -4.37
C ALA A 83 -7.29 17.91 -3.66
N ARG A 84 -7.13 17.34 -2.44
CA ARG A 84 -5.85 17.35 -1.72
C ARG A 84 -4.82 16.43 -2.36
N MET A 85 -5.25 15.31 -2.89
CA MET A 85 -4.38 14.43 -3.67
C MET A 85 -3.87 15.13 -4.93
N ALA A 86 -4.74 15.81 -5.66
CA ALA A 86 -4.34 16.62 -6.82
C ALA A 86 -3.31 17.69 -6.44
N GLN A 87 -3.54 18.41 -5.34
CA GLN A 87 -2.60 19.42 -4.84
C GLN A 87 -1.23 18.83 -4.50
N LEU A 88 -1.19 17.66 -3.88
CA LEU A 88 0.07 16.94 -3.57
C LEU A 88 0.81 16.54 -4.85
N LEU A 89 0.09 15.97 -5.82
CA LEU A 89 0.66 15.53 -7.10
C LEU A 89 1.18 16.72 -7.92
N GLU A 90 0.46 17.84 -7.94
CA GLU A 90 0.91 19.09 -8.58
C GLU A 90 2.22 19.61 -7.94
N ALA A 91 2.31 19.61 -6.62
CA ALA A 91 3.50 20.04 -5.91
C ALA A 91 4.71 19.12 -6.23
N ILE A 92 4.48 17.82 -6.34
CA ILE A 92 5.50 16.84 -6.75
C ILE A 92 6.01 17.17 -8.16
N HIS A 93 5.11 17.33 -9.14
CA HIS A 93 5.49 17.63 -10.52
C HIS A 93 6.16 18.99 -10.70
N THR A 94 5.80 19.97 -9.87
CA THR A 94 6.41 21.30 -9.90
C THR A 94 7.82 21.31 -9.29
N SER A 95 8.07 20.42 -8.32
CA SER A 95 9.29 20.42 -7.52
C SER A 95 10.32 19.41 -7.97
N PHE A 96 9.88 18.27 -8.51
CA PHE A 96 10.74 17.13 -8.85
C PHE A 96 10.81 16.91 -10.35
N ASP A 97 12.02 16.66 -10.87
CA ASP A 97 12.22 16.13 -12.20
C ASP A 97 11.96 14.61 -12.18
N LEU A 98 10.83 14.20 -12.75
CA LEU A 98 10.42 12.79 -12.85
C LEU A 98 10.74 12.17 -14.23
N SER A 99 11.52 12.84 -15.07
CA SER A 99 11.83 12.36 -16.44
C SER A 99 12.55 11.00 -16.46
N ARG A 100 13.28 10.67 -15.40
CA ARG A 100 13.96 9.37 -15.20
C ARG A 100 13.24 8.44 -14.23
N CYS A 101 12.07 8.83 -13.73
CA CYS A 101 11.29 8.02 -12.79
C CYS A 101 10.68 6.82 -13.52
N LEU A 102 11.07 5.61 -13.12
CA LEU A 102 10.57 4.36 -13.71
C LEU A 102 9.32 3.85 -13.01
N GLU A 103 9.21 4.06 -11.71
CA GLU A 103 8.07 3.64 -10.92
C GLU A 103 7.61 4.79 -10.02
N PHE A 104 6.35 5.17 -10.20
CA PHE A 104 5.66 6.08 -9.29
C PHE A 104 4.47 5.33 -8.67
N THR A 105 4.66 4.86 -7.45
CA THR A 105 3.64 4.10 -6.72
C THR A 105 2.85 5.00 -5.79
N VAL A 106 1.52 4.85 -5.80
CA VAL A 106 0.63 5.39 -4.76
C VAL A 106 -0.02 4.23 -4.01
N GLU A 107 0.15 4.22 -2.70
CA GLU A 107 -0.50 3.23 -1.83
C GLU A 107 -1.98 3.61 -1.65
N GLY A 108 -2.87 2.87 -2.31
CA GLY A 108 -4.31 2.96 -2.09
C GLY A 108 -4.70 2.43 -0.73
N GLY A 109 -3.94 1.47 -0.25
CA GLY A 109 -3.93 0.92 1.10
C GLY A 109 -5.27 0.29 1.53
N ARG A 110 -6.36 1.02 1.41
CA ARG A 110 -7.68 0.59 1.86
C ARG A 110 -8.73 0.77 0.78
N PRO A 111 -9.41 -0.31 0.35
CA PRO A 111 -10.47 -0.24 -0.66
C PRO A 111 -11.56 0.79 -0.36
N ASP A 112 -11.92 0.95 0.92
CA ASP A 112 -12.95 1.90 1.39
C ASP A 112 -12.55 3.38 1.29
N THR A 113 -11.31 3.68 0.89
CA THR A 113 -10.83 5.05 0.64
C THR A 113 -10.63 5.36 -0.84
N LEU A 114 -10.84 4.38 -1.70
CA LEU A 114 -10.73 4.52 -3.14
C LEU A 114 -12.11 4.78 -3.78
N ASP A 115 -12.11 5.67 -4.75
CA ASP A 115 -13.23 5.93 -5.65
C ASP A 115 -12.69 6.28 -7.06
N GLU A 116 -13.56 6.27 -8.06
CA GLU A 116 -13.16 6.49 -9.45
C GLU A 116 -12.55 7.88 -9.68
N GLU A 117 -13.05 8.92 -8.98
CA GLU A 117 -12.52 10.26 -9.11
C GLU A 117 -11.07 10.32 -8.60
N LYS A 118 -10.83 9.76 -7.41
CA LYS A 118 -9.51 9.73 -6.80
C LYS A 118 -8.52 8.93 -7.64
N LEU A 119 -8.94 7.76 -8.15
CA LEU A 119 -8.10 6.93 -9.03
C LEU A 119 -7.74 7.66 -10.32
N ARG A 120 -8.70 8.40 -10.93
CA ARG A 120 -8.40 9.25 -12.11
C ARG A 120 -7.42 10.37 -11.77
N VAL A 121 -7.57 11.01 -10.61
CA VAL A 121 -6.62 12.05 -10.15
C VAL A 121 -5.23 11.47 -9.96
N ILE A 122 -5.10 10.31 -9.32
CA ILE A 122 -3.80 9.65 -9.10
C ILE A 122 -3.17 9.26 -10.45
N LYS A 123 -3.95 8.71 -11.36
CA LYS A 123 -3.46 8.33 -12.70
C LYS A 123 -3.05 9.54 -13.53
N ALA A 124 -3.84 10.61 -13.50
CA ALA A 124 -3.51 11.88 -14.17
C ALA A 124 -2.25 12.53 -13.59
N GLY A 125 -1.95 12.29 -12.30
CA GLY A 125 -0.70 12.65 -11.63
C GLY A 125 0.48 11.72 -11.97
N SER A 126 0.41 10.98 -13.08
CA SER A 126 1.48 10.13 -13.62
C SER A 126 1.88 8.94 -12.75
N ALA A 127 1.07 8.54 -11.75
CA ALA A 127 1.31 7.31 -11.03
C ALA A 127 1.29 6.12 -12.00
N THR A 128 2.35 5.33 -12.00
CA THR A 128 2.48 4.13 -12.84
C THR A 128 1.88 2.92 -12.16
N ARG A 129 1.95 2.86 -10.82
CA ARG A 129 1.53 1.73 -10.01
C ARG A 129 0.61 2.17 -8.86
N ILE A 130 -0.37 1.32 -8.54
CA ILE A 130 -1.20 1.48 -7.35
C ILE A 130 -1.18 0.22 -6.51
N SER A 131 -1.16 0.37 -5.17
CA SER A 131 -1.27 -0.78 -4.26
C SER A 131 -2.64 -0.78 -3.60
N ILE A 132 -3.40 -1.85 -3.77
CA ILE A 132 -4.70 -2.07 -3.14
C ILE A 132 -4.52 -3.22 -2.15
N ASN A 133 -4.61 -2.92 -0.84
CA ASN A 133 -4.17 -3.84 0.20
C ASN A 133 -5.37 -4.46 0.96
N PRO A 134 -5.96 -5.58 0.47
CA PRO A 134 -7.05 -6.24 1.18
C PRO A 134 -6.60 -6.78 2.53
N GLN A 135 -5.42 -7.33 2.62
CA GLN A 135 -4.82 -8.10 3.72
C GLN A 135 -5.41 -9.50 3.88
N THR A 136 -6.70 -9.68 3.63
CA THR A 136 -7.46 -10.92 3.54
C THR A 136 -8.73 -10.66 2.73
N MET A 137 -9.30 -11.68 2.15
CA MET A 137 -10.60 -11.64 1.48
C MET A 137 -11.73 -12.23 2.36
N SER A 138 -11.46 -12.45 3.65
CA SER A 138 -12.45 -12.88 4.64
C SER A 138 -13.03 -11.69 5.39
N ASP A 139 -14.31 -11.39 5.20
CA ASP A 139 -15.01 -10.29 5.89
C ASP A 139 -14.97 -10.47 7.43
N LYS A 140 -15.01 -11.72 7.92
CA LYS A 140 -14.86 -12.04 9.34
C LYS A 140 -13.50 -11.59 9.88
N VAL A 141 -12.42 -11.94 9.19
CA VAL A 141 -11.06 -11.61 9.57
C VAL A 141 -10.82 -10.10 9.46
N LEU A 142 -11.33 -9.44 8.40
CA LEU A 142 -11.28 -7.98 8.25
C LEU A 142 -11.91 -7.27 9.45
N ALA A 143 -13.09 -7.72 9.88
CA ALA A 143 -13.75 -7.15 11.05
C ALA A 143 -12.94 -7.36 12.33
N ALA A 144 -12.36 -8.55 12.54
CA ALA A 144 -11.54 -8.88 13.71
C ALA A 144 -10.29 -7.99 13.82
N VAL A 145 -9.69 -7.59 12.70
CA VAL A 145 -8.52 -6.72 12.68
C VAL A 145 -8.86 -5.21 12.58
N GLY A 146 -10.15 -4.84 12.66
CA GLY A 146 -10.59 -3.45 12.66
C GLY A 146 -10.57 -2.77 11.29
N ARG A 147 -10.66 -3.54 10.22
CA ARG A 147 -10.88 -3.03 8.87
C ARG A 147 -12.38 -2.96 8.58
N ARG A 148 -12.83 -1.88 7.94
CA ARG A 148 -14.27 -1.63 7.68
C ARG A 148 -14.71 -2.00 6.27
N HIS A 149 -13.77 -2.26 5.37
CA HIS A 149 -14.09 -2.71 4.01
C HIS A 149 -14.40 -4.21 3.97
N THR A 150 -15.01 -4.64 2.88
CA THR A 150 -15.33 -6.03 2.60
C THR A 150 -14.54 -6.56 1.41
N ALA A 151 -14.49 -7.88 1.23
CA ALA A 151 -13.92 -8.53 0.06
C ALA A 151 -14.55 -7.99 -1.24
N ARG A 152 -15.86 -7.76 -1.27
CA ARG A 152 -16.56 -7.17 -2.42
C ARG A 152 -16.04 -5.78 -2.75
N GLN A 153 -15.83 -4.93 -1.75
CA GLN A 153 -15.28 -3.58 -1.97
C GLN A 153 -13.84 -3.64 -2.50
N THR A 154 -13.05 -4.64 -2.08
CA THR A 154 -11.73 -4.89 -2.65
C THR A 154 -11.81 -5.21 -4.15
N ILE A 155 -12.71 -6.10 -4.55
CA ILE A 155 -12.95 -6.45 -5.95
C ILE A 155 -13.40 -5.23 -6.75
N GLU A 156 -14.34 -4.45 -6.21
CA GLU A 156 -14.82 -3.20 -6.82
C GLU A 156 -13.67 -2.19 -7.02
N ALA A 157 -12.83 -1.97 -6.00
CA ALA A 157 -11.69 -1.06 -6.06
C ALA A 157 -10.66 -1.51 -7.10
N PHE A 158 -10.39 -2.81 -7.21
CA PHE A 158 -9.51 -3.36 -8.24
C PHE A 158 -10.02 -3.03 -9.65
N TYR A 159 -11.28 -3.32 -9.95
CA TYR A 159 -11.84 -3.01 -11.27
C TYR A 159 -11.97 -1.50 -11.52
N GLN A 160 -12.17 -0.68 -10.50
CA GLN A 160 -12.12 0.78 -10.64
C GLN A 160 -10.70 1.25 -11.02
N ALA A 161 -9.65 0.67 -10.43
CA ALA A 161 -8.27 0.97 -10.79
C ALA A 161 -7.95 0.56 -12.24
N VAL A 162 -8.38 -0.63 -12.67
CA VAL A 162 -8.26 -1.07 -14.07
C VAL A 162 -8.97 -0.09 -15.02
N ARG A 163 -10.21 0.32 -14.70
CA ARG A 163 -10.95 1.31 -15.51
C ARG A 163 -10.29 2.69 -15.52
N ALA A 164 -9.59 3.06 -14.46
CA ALA A 164 -8.80 4.30 -14.40
C ALA A 164 -7.49 4.22 -15.21
N GLY A 165 -7.15 3.06 -15.78
CA GLY A 165 -5.99 2.83 -16.63
C GLY A 165 -4.73 2.37 -15.89
N PHE A 166 -4.88 1.77 -14.69
CA PHE A 166 -3.76 1.12 -14.03
C PHE A 166 -3.59 -0.31 -14.55
N ASP A 167 -2.42 -0.59 -15.12
CA ASP A 167 -2.00 -1.92 -15.55
C ASP A 167 -1.10 -2.58 -14.49
N ASP A 168 -0.40 -1.77 -13.67
CA ASP A 168 0.42 -2.24 -12.57
C ASP A 168 -0.34 -2.04 -11.23
N ILE A 169 -0.92 -3.13 -10.74
CA ILE A 169 -1.69 -3.17 -9.50
C ILE A 169 -1.06 -4.20 -8.57
N ASN A 170 -0.61 -3.75 -7.40
CA ASN A 170 -0.16 -4.64 -6.33
C ASN A 170 -1.29 -4.92 -5.34
N MET A 171 -1.34 -6.14 -4.81
CA MET A 171 -2.26 -6.52 -3.75
C MET A 171 -1.51 -7.20 -2.61
N ASP A 172 -1.72 -6.70 -1.36
CA ASP A 172 -1.06 -7.25 -0.17
C ASP A 172 -2.01 -8.18 0.60
N LEU A 173 -1.49 -9.32 1.01
CA LEU A 173 -2.12 -10.27 1.92
C LEU A 173 -1.24 -10.50 3.15
N ILE A 174 -1.86 -10.83 4.29
CA ILE A 174 -1.15 -11.14 5.54
C ILE A 174 -1.55 -12.54 6.02
N ALA A 175 -0.59 -13.46 6.05
CA ALA A 175 -0.74 -14.76 6.68
C ALA A 175 -0.65 -14.64 8.21
N GLY A 176 -1.48 -15.39 8.93
CA GLY A 176 -1.46 -15.46 10.39
C GLY A 176 -2.29 -14.40 11.11
N LEU A 177 -3.25 -13.77 10.45
CA LEU A 177 -4.20 -12.86 11.09
C LEU A 177 -5.08 -13.62 12.12
N PRO A 178 -5.56 -12.94 13.20
CA PRO A 178 -6.53 -13.55 14.12
C PRO A 178 -7.78 -14.02 13.41
N ASP A 179 -8.36 -15.12 13.86
CA ASP A 179 -9.56 -15.74 13.30
C ASP A 179 -9.45 -16.24 11.85
N ASP A 180 -8.22 -16.26 11.29
CA ASP A 180 -7.90 -16.87 10.02
C ASP A 180 -7.30 -18.27 10.20
N ASP A 181 -7.44 -19.11 9.16
CA ASP A 181 -6.88 -20.46 9.11
C ASP A 181 -6.32 -20.76 7.72
N GLU A 182 -5.75 -21.94 7.53
CA GLU A 182 -5.14 -22.34 6.26
C GLU A 182 -6.12 -22.31 5.09
N GLU A 183 -7.37 -22.76 5.30
CA GLU A 183 -8.40 -22.76 4.27
C GLU A 183 -8.85 -21.34 3.91
N GLY A 184 -9.10 -20.48 4.90
CA GLY A 184 -9.49 -19.09 4.73
C GLY A 184 -8.40 -18.27 4.02
N PHE A 185 -7.15 -18.49 4.39
CA PHE A 185 -6.02 -17.84 3.72
C PHE A 185 -5.86 -18.33 2.27
N ALA A 186 -5.94 -19.64 2.03
CA ALA A 186 -5.92 -20.21 0.69
C ALA A 186 -7.08 -19.69 -0.19
N ASP A 187 -8.26 -19.48 0.39
CA ASP A 187 -9.38 -18.86 -0.30
C ASP A 187 -9.08 -17.40 -0.66
N SER A 188 -8.47 -16.64 0.23
CA SER A 188 -8.04 -15.27 -0.03
C SER A 188 -7.03 -15.21 -1.20
N ILE A 189 -6.05 -16.12 -1.25
CA ILE A 189 -5.12 -16.25 -2.38
C ILE A 189 -5.87 -16.53 -3.68
N ARG A 190 -6.81 -17.52 -3.69
CA ARG A 190 -7.61 -17.84 -4.89
C ARG A 190 -8.41 -16.65 -5.41
N GLN A 191 -9.03 -15.89 -4.51
CA GLN A 191 -9.82 -14.71 -4.89
C GLN A 191 -8.95 -13.62 -5.48
N VAL A 192 -7.76 -13.37 -4.91
CA VAL A 192 -6.81 -12.37 -5.44
C VAL A 192 -6.22 -12.83 -6.78
N LEU A 193 -5.86 -14.11 -6.92
CA LEU A 193 -5.41 -14.68 -8.21
C LEU A 193 -6.47 -14.53 -9.31
N ALA A 194 -7.74 -14.70 -8.98
CA ALA A 194 -8.84 -14.55 -9.96
C ALA A 194 -8.99 -13.10 -10.47
N LEU A 195 -8.50 -12.09 -9.73
CA LEU A 195 -8.45 -10.70 -10.18
C LEU A 195 -7.30 -10.44 -11.15
N GLY A 196 -6.20 -11.20 -11.05
CA GLY A 196 -5.03 -11.09 -11.92
C GLY A 196 -4.20 -9.81 -11.73
N PRO A 197 -3.86 -9.39 -10.48
CA PRO A 197 -2.99 -8.23 -10.29
C PRO A 197 -1.61 -8.52 -10.87
N SER A 198 -0.86 -7.47 -11.24
CA SER A 198 0.52 -7.60 -11.74
C SER A 198 1.48 -8.08 -10.66
N ASN A 199 1.17 -7.81 -9.39
CA ASN A 199 2.00 -8.17 -8.26
C ASN A 199 1.15 -8.56 -7.04
N ILE A 200 1.61 -9.55 -6.28
CA ILE A 200 1.01 -9.98 -5.01
C ILE A 200 2.11 -10.02 -3.96
N THR A 201 1.88 -9.29 -2.85
CA THR A 201 2.77 -9.32 -1.70
C THR A 201 2.13 -10.15 -0.59
N VAL A 202 2.80 -11.20 -0.14
CA VAL A 202 2.36 -12.01 0.99
C VAL A 202 3.25 -11.72 2.19
N HIS A 203 2.66 -11.10 3.21
CA HIS A 203 3.33 -10.81 4.47
C HIS A 203 3.01 -11.87 5.52
N THR A 204 3.95 -12.09 6.45
CA THR A 204 3.67 -12.78 7.70
C THR A 204 3.30 -11.77 8.78
N LEU A 205 2.26 -12.04 9.57
CA LEU A 205 1.91 -11.19 10.70
C LEU A 205 3.08 -11.13 11.69
N ALA A 206 3.65 -9.93 11.87
CA ALA A 206 4.66 -9.66 12.88
C ALA A 206 4.09 -8.78 13.98
N LEU A 207 3.94 -9.32 15.18
CA LEU A 207 3.48 -8.56 16.35
C LEU A 207 4.60 -7.63 16.84
N LYS A 208 4.40 -6.33 16.69
CA LYS A 208 5.33 -5.30 17.15
C LYS A 208 4.73 -4.46 18.28
N LYS A 209 5.59 -3.95 19.15
CA LYS A 209 5.19 -2.96 20.17
C LYS A 209 4.48 -1.78 19.49
N GLY A 210 3.37 -1.34 20.06
CA GLY A 210 2.55 -0.26 19.49
C GLY A 210 1.36 -0.73 18.66
N ALA A 211 1.29 -1.99 18.22
CA ALA A 211 0.08 -2.58 17.68
C ALA A 211 -0.90 -2.94 18.82
N ALA A 212 -2.19 -2.66 18.64
CA ALA A 212 -3.21 -3.01 19.63
C ALA A 212 -3.26 -4.52 19.87
N LEU A 213 -3.05 -5.31 18.81
CA LEU A 213 -3.02 -6.77 18.85
C LEU A 213 -1.90 -7.32 19.74
N PHE A 214 -0.76 -6.61 19.86
CA PHE A 214 0.32 -6.99 20.77
C PHE A 214 -0.12 -7.03 22.25
N SER A 215 -1.03 -6.14 22.63
CA SER A 215 -1.52 -6.01 24.00
C SER A 215 -2.81 -6.80 24.28
N SER A 216 -3.56 -7.16 23.23
CA SER A 216 -4.89 -7.76 23.36
C SER A 216 -4.88 -9.22 23.76
N ARG A 217 -3.75 -9.92 23.62
CA ARG A 217 -3.63 -11.38 23.78
C ARG A 217 -4.64 -12.17 22.95
N ALA A 218 -5.09 -11.62 21.80
CA ALA A 218 -5.96 -12.34 20.89
C ALA A 218 -5.30 -13.65 20.45
N PRO A 219 -6.06 -14.75 20.33
CA PRO A 219 -5.52 -16.00 19.84
C PRO A 219 -5.03 -15.82 18.40
N LEU A 220 -3.82 -16.29 18.12
CA LEU A 220 -3.24 -16.29 16.78
C LEU A 220 -3.12 -17.73 16.28
N PRO A 221 -3.13 -17.94 14.97
CA PRO A 221 -2.81 -19.25 14.40
C PRO A 221 -1.44 -19.74 14.91
N PRO A 222 -1.26 -21.05 15.16
CA PRO A 222 0.02 -21.62 15.54
C PRO A 222 1.05 -21.42 14.40
N GLN A 223 2.33 -21.43 14.75
CA GLN A 223 3.41 -21.16 13.79
C GLN A 223 3.41 -22.16 12.62
N GLU A 224 3.04 -23.40 12.88
CA GLU A 224 2.94 -24.47 11.88
C GLU A 224 1.85 -24.15 10.84
N ALA A 225 0.69 -23.63 11.28
CA ALA A 225 -0.38 -23.21 10.38
C ALA A 225 0.04 -22.00 9.52
N VAL A 226 0.75 -21.04 10.12
CA VAL A 226 1.28 -19.90 9.36
C VAL A 226 2.31 -20.35 8.31
N ALA A 227 3.18 -21.30 8.66
CA ALA A 227 4.12 -21.89 7.72
C ALA A 227 3.40 -22.60 6.56
N ALA A 228 2.32 -23.35 6.86
CA ALA A 228 1.49 -24.00 5.86
C ALA A 228 0.77 -22.99 4.95
N MET A 229 0.25 -21.88 5.50
CA MET A 229 -0.34 -20.77 4.73
C MET A 229 0.67 -20.21 3.73
N LEU A 230 1.92 -19.96 4.14
CA LEU A 230 2.96 -19.40 3.29
C LEU A 230 3.38 -20.36 2.19
N ALA A 231 3.60 -21.65 2.54
CA ALA A 231 3.94 -22.68 1.56
C ALA A 231 2.84 -22.86 0.52
N GLY A 232 1.58 -22.96 0.96
CA GLY A 232 0.44 -23.08 0.06
C GLY A 232 0.24 -21.83 -0.82
N ALA A 233 0.53 -20.64 -0.31
CA ALA A 233 0.51 -19.43 -1.12
C ALA A 233 1.62 -19.43 -2.18
N GLU A 234 2.85 -19.81 -1.82
CA GLU A 234 3.96 -19.89 -2.76
C GLU A 234 3.64 -20.87 -3.90
N ASP A 235 3.15 -22.07 -3.58
CA ASP A 235 2.77 -23.06 -4.58
C ASP A 235 1.66 -22.51 -5.50
N ALA A 236 0.59 -21.95 -4.93
CA ALA A 236 -0.53 -21.41 -5.70
C ALA A 236 -0.10 -20.25 -6.62
N LEU A 237 0.77 -19.36 -6.14
CA LEU A 237 1.29 -18.24 -6.93
C LEU A 237 2.17 -18.74 -8.09
N ARG A 238 3.07 -19.69 -7.86
CA ARG A 238 3.92 -20.30 -8.89
C ARG A 238 3.09 -21.01 -9.96
N ASP A 239 2.09 -21.79 -9.55
CA ASP A 239 1.19 -22.51 -10.46
C ASP A 239 0.38 -21.57 -11.37
N ASN A 240 0.20 -20.31 -10.94
CA ASN A 240 -0.47 -19.26 -11.71
C ASN A 240 0.50 -18.27 -12.40
N GLY A 241 1.79 -18.65 -12.52
CA GLY A 241 2.78 -17.91 -13.31
C GLY A 241 3.43 -16.70 -12.61
N TYR A 242 3.24 -16.57 -11.29
CA TYR A 242 3.96 -15.55 -10.51
C TYR A 242 5.34 -16.07 -10.12
N GLU A 243 6.33 -15.21 -10.26
CA GLU A 243 7.72 -15.52 -9.86
C GLU A 243 8.10 -14.69 -8.61
N PRO A 244 8.73 -15.30 -7.58
CA PRO A 244 9.20 -14.57 -6.43
C PRO A 244 10.40 -13.70 -6.83
N TYR A 245 10.33 -12.40 -6.55
CA TYR A 245 11.42 -11.47 -6.85
C TYR A 245 12.04 -10.85 -5.59
N TYR A 246 11.36 -10.93 -4.46
CA TYR A 246 11.83 -10.41 -3.19
C TYR A 246 11.41 -11.32 -2.03
N LEU A 247 12.32 -11.53 -1.08
CA LEU A 247 12.08 -12.26 0.17
C LEU A 247 12.50 -11.37 1.32
N TYR A 248 11.64 -11.25 2.35
CA TYR A 248 11.94 -10.50 3.58
C TYR A 248 12.81 -11.29 4.54
#